data_4842218c6d4067f8b143c3b7914d8d8c
#
_entry.id   4842218c6d4067f8b143c3b7914d8d8c
#
_cell.length_a   1.000
_cell.length_b   1.000
_cell.length_c   1.000
_cell.angle_alpha   90.00
_cell.angle_beta   90.00
_cell.angle_gamma   90.00
#
_symmetry.space_group_name_H-M   'P 1'
#
loop_
_entity.id
_entity.type
_entity.pdbx_description
1 polymer ?
#
loop_
_entity_poly.entity_id
_entity_poly.type
_entity_poly.pdbx_seq_one_letter_code
_entity_poly.pdbx_strand_id
1 'polypeptide(L)'
;MRHPAAPVRPRCGTTRRACLAALTGGVLLSAGVAVRARSDMAAPPELAGELPGAHLRGSGAMRFLGMRIYDARLWAPAAVNGDGASQPLALELVYARNIKADLIVSSSLREMQRLATFSAEQSARWTQAMTPLFPNVKPGDRITGIQRPGQSARFYFNGALRGEVADAEFTRLFFGIWLSPRTSDPQLRQQLVSGGA
;
A
#
# COMPACT_ATOMS: atom_id res chain seq x y z
N MET A 1 -5.10 22.75 -90.54
CA MET A 1 -5.12 24.10 -91.12
C MET A 1 -4.86 25.09 -90.01
N ARG A 2 -3.74 25.80 -90.17
CA ARG A 2 -3.47 27.14 -89.73
C ARG A 2 -3.33 27.43 -88.20
N HIS A 3 -2.12 27.52 -87.73
CA HIS A 3 -1.55 28.55 -86.87
C HIS A 3 -1.99 29.98 -87.30
N PRO A 4 -1.77 31.06 -86.54
CA PRO A 4 -0.85 31.41 -85.46
C PRO A 4 -1.55 32.34 -84.41
N ALA A 5 -1.00 32.84 -83.35
CA ALA A 5 0.16 33.67 -83.10
C ALA A 5 0.16 34.07 -81.60
N ALA A 6 1.33 34.10 -81.06
CA ALA A 6 1.68 35.04 -79.97
C ALA A 6 1.95 36.43 -80.59
N PRO A 7 2.20 37.53 -79.89
CA PRO A 7 2.94 37.71 -78.62
C PRO A 7 2.40 38.85 -77.72
N VAL A 8 3.01 39.18 -76.65
CA VAL A 8 3.81 40.39 -76.28
C VAL A 8 3.89 40.60 -74.78
N ARG A 9 5.13 40.65 -74.27
CA ARG A 9 5.49 41.32 -73.01
C ARG A 9 5.58 42.83 -73.20
N PRO A 10 5.48 43.67 -72.14
CA PRO A 10 6.68 44.14 -71.44
C PRO A 10 6.45 44.43 -69.96
N ARG A 11 7.38 44.12 -69.13
CA ARG A 11 8.49 45.00 -68.54
C ARG A 11 8.04 46.00 -67.48
N CYS A 12 8.70 45.80 -66.37
CA CYS A 12 9.40 46.77 -65.54
C CYS A 12 8.73 47.31 -64.30
N GLY A 13 9.42 47.18 -63.19
CA GLY A 13 9.35 48.12 -62.10
C GLY A 13 9.71 47.61 -60.72
N THR A 14 11.01 47.44 -60.52
CA THR A 14 11.82 48.03 -59.41
C THR A 14 11.38 47.88 -57.95
N THR A 15 12.23 47.13 -57.25
CA THR A 15 12.82 47.41 -55.91
C THR A 15 11.93 47.62 -54.69
N ARG A 16 12.10 46.79 -53.66
CA ARG A 16 12.84 47.14 -52.43
C ARG A 16 12.70 46.03 -51.38
N ARG A 17 13.89 45.57 -51.02
CA ARG A 17 14.37 45.30 -49.66
C ARG A 17 13.48 44.55 -48.70
N ALA A 18 13.82 43.31 -48.45
CA ALA A 18 14.40 42.84 -47.21
C ALA A 18 13.47 42.89 -45.98
N CYS A 19 13.15 41.72 -45.47
CA CYS A 19 13.44 41.39 -44.10
C CYS A 19 13.26 39.88 -43.93
N LEU A 20 14.39 39.18 -43.80
CA LEU A 20 14.40 37.84 -43.21
C LEU A 20 13.95 37.97 -41.76
N ALA A 21 12.87 37.38 -41.42
CA ALA A 21 12.57 37.03 -40.03
C ALA A 21 12.52 35.51 -39.96
N ALA A 22 13.64 34.92 -39.55
CA ALA A 22 13.73 33.53 -39.17
C ALA A 22 12.95 33.33 -37.87
N LEU A 23 11.74 32.78 -37.97
CA LEU A 23 11.02 32.27 -36.83
C LEU A 23 11.55 30.88 -36.51
N THR A 24 12.58 30.80 -35.66
CA THR A 24 12.98 29.59 -34.97
C THR A 24 11.89 29.25 -33.94
N GLY A 25 10.96 28.40 -34.36
CA GLY A 25 9.98 27.77 -33.46
C GLY A 25 10.70 26.85 -32.50
N GLY A 26 11.01 27.35 -31.31
CA GLY A 26 11.48 26.55 -30.21
C GLY A 26 10.32 25.64 -29.72
N VAL A 27 10.39 24.36 -30.07
CA VAL A 27 9.54 23.33 -29.41
C VAL A 27 10.07 23.17 -28.00
N LEU A 28 9.44 23.83 -27.04
CA LEU A 28 9.60 23.56 -25.62
C LEU A 28 8.95 22.19 -25.37
N LEU A 29 9.76 21.12 -25.40
CA LEU A 29 9.39 19.86 -24.76
C LEU A 29 9.28 20.12 -23.25
N SER A 30 8.11 20.45 -22.79
CA SER A 30 7.75 20.35 -21.38
C SER A 30 7.77 18.86 -21.03
N ALA A 31 8.92 18.40 -20.51
CA ALA A 31 9.00 17.13 -19.81
C ALA A 31 8.07 17.25 -18.58
N GLY A 32 6.82 16.86 -18.77
CA GLY A 32 5.88 16.72 -17.68
C GLY A 32 6.44 15.68 -16.72
N VAL A 33 7.06 16.14 -15.65
CA VAL A 33 7.35 15.32 -14.50
C VAL A 33 5.98 14.85 -13.98
N ALA A 34 5.61 13.63 -14.35
CA ALA A 34 4.47 12.95 -13.73
C ALA A 34 4.83 12.75 -12.26
N VAL A 35 4.53 13.77 -11.46
CA VAL A 35 4.44 13.62 -10.00
C VAL A 35 3.35 12.58 -9.82
N ARG A 36 3.78 11.34 -9.63
CA ARG A 36 2.90 10.29 -9.14
C ARG A 36 2.34 10.82 -7.83
N ALA A 37 1.11 11.33 -7.89
CA ALA A 37 0.34 11.59 -6.70
C ALA A 37 0.30 10.26 -5.96
N ARG A 38 1.16 10.09 -4.93
CA ARG A 38 0.90 9.15 -3.86
C ARG A 38 -0.45 9.62 -3.36
N SER A 39 -1.48 8.84 -3.66
CA SER A 39 -2.78 9.06 -3.06
C SER A 39 -2.50 9.16 -1.56
N ASP A 40 -2.70 10.33 -0.98
CA ASP A 40 -2.71 10.53 0.46
C ASP A 40 -3.88 9.70 0.98
N MET A 41 -3.60 8.39 1.16
CA MET A 41 -4.56 7.53 1.84
C MET A 41 -4.55 7.99 3.28
N ALA A 42 -5.64 8.62 3.68
CA ALA A 42 -5.80 9.07 5.05
C ALA A 42 -5.54 7.93 6.02
N ALA A 43 -4.74 8.21 7.04
CA ALA A 43 -4.48 7.23 8.09
C ALA A 43 -5.80 6.83 8.75
N PRO A 44 -5.95 5.56 9.15
CA PRO A 44 -7.08 5.13 9.97
C PRO A 44 -7.27 6.05 11.18
N PRO A 45 -8.49 6.50 11.49
CA PRO A 45 -8.73 7.47 12.55
C PRO A 45 -8.26 6.98 13.93
N GLU A 46 -8.30 5.69 14.17
CA GLU A 46 -7.79 5.08 15.42
C GLU A 46 -6.31 5.32 15.64
N LEU A 47 -5.52 5.54 14.59
CA LEU A 47 -4.09 5.78 14.73
C LEU A 47 -3.76 7.13 15.36
N ALA A 48 -4.64 8.12 15.25
CA ALA A 48 -4.40 9.44 15.84
C ALA A 48 -4.17 9.38 17.36
N GLY A 49 -4.90 8.50 18.06
CA GLY A 49 -4.76 8.29 19.51
C GLY A 49 -3.79 7.17 19.88
N GLU A 50 -3.67 6.14 19.07
CA GLU A 50 -2.91 4.93 19.39
C GLU A 50 -1.46 4.98 18.91
N LEU A 51 -1.19 5.66 17.80
CA LEU A 51 0.12 5.70 17.16
C LEU A 51 0.37 7.08 16.55
N PRO A 52 0.52 8.14 17.38
CA PRO A 52 0.76 9.50 16.92
C PRO A 52 1.97 9.59 15.98
N GLY A 53 1.86 10.36 14.91
CA GLY A 53 2.93 10.52 13.93
C GLY A 53 3.14 9.31 13.00
N ALA A 54 2.20 8.36 12.96
CA ALA A 54 2.28 7.26 12.01
C ALA A 54 2.06 7.74 10.58
N HIS A 55 2.93 7.29 9.68
CA HIS A 55 2.85 7.50 8.25
C HIS A 55 2.75 6.16 7.53
N LEU A 56 2.17 6.15 6.35
CA LEU A 56 2.16 4.95 5.51
C LEU A 56 3.60 4.59 5.10
N ARG A 57 4.04 3.40 5.51
CA ARG A 57 5.38 2.87 5.20
C ARG A 57 5.39 2.03 3.94
N GLY A 58 4.30 1.35 3.67
CA GLY A 58 4.15 0.56 2.47
C GLY A 58 2.77 -0.08 2.40
N SER A 59 2.44 -0.59 1.22
CA SER A 59 1.19 -1.28 0.98
C SER A 59 1.34 -2.35 -0.08
N GLY A 60 0.55 -3.39 0.03
CA GLY A 60 0.51 -4.48 -0.94
C GLY A 60 -0.77 -5.28 -0.84
N ALA A 61 -1.00 -6.17 -1.80
CA ALA A 61 -2.19 -7.01 -1.81
C ALA A 61 -1.82 -8.46 -1.54
N MET A 62 -2.45 -9.07 -0.54
CA MET A 62 -2.40 -10.51 -0.33
C MET A 62 -3.28 -11.20 -1.36
N ARG A 63 -2.70 -12.20 -2.04
CA ARG A 63 -3.40 -13.02 -3.03
C ARG A 63 -3.26 -14.50 -2.69
N PHE A 64 -4.36 -15.23 -2.88
CA PHE A 64 -4.37 -16.68 -2.75
C PHE A 64 -4.98 -17.29 -4.02
N LEU A 65 -4.23 -18.16 -4.70
CA LEU A 65 -4.61 -18.74 -6.00
C LEU A 65 -5.04 -17.65 -7.01
N GLY A 66 -4.27 -16.56 -7.09
CA GLY A 66 -4.56 -15.42 -7.98
C GLY A 66 -5.66 -14.47 -7.49
N MET A 67 -6.46 -14.86 -6.51
CA MET A 67 -7.56 -14.06 -5.98
C MET A 67 -7.08 -13.11 -4.88
N ARG A 68 -7.42 -11.82 -5.01
CA ARG A 68 -7.15 -10.82 -3.97
C ARG A 68 -8.00 -11.11 -2.74
N ILE A 69 -7.36 -11.24 -1.59
CA ILE A 69 -8.00 -11.52 -0.30
C ILE A 69 -8.18 -10.23 0.49
N TYR A 70 -7.09 -9.44 0.64
CA TYR A 70 -7.10 -8.11 1.25
C TYR A 70 -5.95 -7.27 0.72
N ASP A 71 -6.04 -5.96 0.93
CA ASP A 71 -4.91 -5.04 0.88
C ASP A 71 -4.38 -4.85 2.28
N ALA A 72 -3.06 -4.95 2.42
CA ALA A 72 -2.34 -4.67 3.64
C ALA A 72 -1.64 -3.31 3.53
N ARG A 73 -1.67 -2.53 4.62
CA ARG A 73 -0.98 -1.25 4.75
C ARG A 73 -0.25 -1.21 6.07
N LEU A 74 1.03 -0.84 6.01
CA LEU A 74 1.87 -0.71 7.19
C LEU A 74 2.01 0.77 7.57
N TRP A 75 1.68 1.09 8.81
CA TRP A 75 1.75 2.42 9.37
C TRP A 75 2.74 2.43 10.54
N ALA A 76 3.66 3.37 10.58
CA ALA A 76 4.61 3.53 11.69
C ALA A 76 5.16 4.96 11.74
N PRO A 77 5.55 5.45 12.94
CA PRO A 77 6.21 6.77 13.09
C PRO A 77 7.58 6.82 12.41
N ALA A 78 8.32 5.73 12.42
CA ALA A 78 9.64 5.59 11.81
C ALA A 78 9.70 4.45 10.79
N ALA A 79 10.76 4.37 10.00
CA ALA A 79 11.03 3.24 9.12
C ALA A 79 11.07 1.94 9.91
N VAL A 80 10.47 0.88 9.35
CA VAL A 80 10.43 -0.42 10.02
C VAL A 80 11.67 -1.22 9.65
N ASN A 81 12.44 -1.59 10.66
CA ASN A 81 13.69 -2.33 10.53
C ASN A 81 13.53 -3.79 10.93
N GLY A 82 14.25 -4.67 10.27
CA GLY A 82 14.24 -6.10 10.58
C GLY A 82 12.87 -6.73 10.40
N ASP A 83 12.33 -7.29 11.47
CA ASP A 83 10.98 -7.86 11.55
C ASP A 83 9.95 -6.93 12.21
N GLY A 84 10.35 -5.70 12.56
CA GLY A 84 9.49 -4.72 13.21
C GLY A 84 9.07 -5.07 14.65
N ALA A 85 9.54 -6.18 15.22
CA ALA A 85 9.02 -6.70 16.51
C ALA A 85 9.24 -5.74 17.70
N SER A 86 10.28 -4.91 17.65
CA SER A 86 10.62 -3.93 18.71
C SER A 86 10.06 -2.52 18.46
N GLN A 87 9.29 -2.31 17.38
CA GLN A 87 8.85 -1.00 16.99
C GLN A 87 7.32 -0.86 17.11
N PRO A 88 6.81 0.30 17.59
CA PRO A 88 5.38 0.57 17.52
C PRO A 88 4.97 0.73 16.05
N LEU A 89 3.95 0.00 15.65
CA LEU A 89 3.42 0.01 14.28
C LEU A 89 1.95 -0.42 14.26
N ALA A 90 1.29 -0.17 13.15
CA ALA A 90 -0.04 -0.69 12.88
C ALA A 90 -0.08 -1.36 11.50
N LEU A 91 -0.81 -2.44 11.42
CA LEU A 91 -1.12 -3.14 10.18
C LEU A 91 -2.62 -3.05 9.93
N GLU A 92 -2.98 -2.44 8.81
CA GLU A 92 -4.36 -2.28 8.35
C GLU A 92 -4.62 -3.27 7.22
N LEU A 93 -5.67 -4.09 7.35
CA LEU A 93 -6.14 -5.03 6.34
C LEU A 93 -7.51 -4.60 5.84
N VAL A 94 -7.62 -4.26 4.56
CA VAL A 94 -8.89 -3.95 3.89
C VAL A 94 -9.31 -5.17 3.07
N TYR A 95 -10.37 -5.83 3.48
CA TYR A 95 -10.78 -7.09 2.86
C TYR A 95 -11.45 -6.88 1.50
N ALA A 96 -11.13 -7.75 0.57
CA ALA A 96 -11.71 -7.75 -0.78
C ALA A 96 -12.76 -8.86 -0.97
N ARG A 97 -12.99 -9.69 0.04
CA ARG A 97 -13.87 -10.87 -0.02
C ARG A 97 -14.57 -11.12 1.31
N ASN A 98 -15.65 -11.91 1.25
CA ASN A 98 -16.27 -12.46 2.46
C ASN A 98 -15.36 -13.53 3.06
N ILE A 99 -14.96 -13.36 4.33
CA ILE A 99 -14.19 -14.36 5.09
C ILE A 99 -14.83 -14.54 6.46
N LYS A 100 -14.97 -15.77 6.86
CA LYS A 100 -15.51 -16.11 8.20
C LYS A 100 -14.46 -15.85 9.28
N ALA A 101 -14.92 -15.47 10.45
CA ALA A 101 -14.09 -15.19 11.62
C ALA A 101 -13.21 -16.38 12.01
N ASP A 102 -13.77 -17.59 12.01
CA ASP A 102 -13.04 -18.81 12.32
C ASP A 102 -11.87 -19.07 11.36
N LEU A 103 -12.05 -18.71 10.07
CA LEU A 103 -10.98 -18.82 9.09
C LEU A 103 -9.87 -17.76 9.32
N ILE A 104 -10.23 -16.56 9.76
CA ILE A 104 -9.23 -15.54 10.12
C ILE A 104 -8.38 -16.03 11.29
N VAL A 105 -9.03 -16.52 12.37
CA VAL A 105 -8.35 -17.03 13.56
C VAL A 105 -7.46 -18.23 13.23
N SER A 106 -8.02 -19.24 12.56
CA SER A 106 -7.28 -20.47 12.25
C SER A 106 -6.12 -20.25 11.30
N SER A 107 -6.27 -19.33 10.33
CA SER A 107 -5.19 -18.95 9.42
C SER A 107 -4.09 -18.19 10.15
N SER A 108 -4.45 -17.25 11.05
CA SER A 108 -3.47 -16.51 11.84
C SER A 108 -2.61 -17.47 12.69
N LEU A 109 -3.26 -18.42 13.40
CA LEU A 109 -2.51 -19.41 14.17
C LEU A 109 -1.58 -20.28 13.31
N ARG A 110 -2.05 -20.74 12.16
CA ARG A 110 -1.22 -21.53 11.24
C ARG A 110 -0.01 -20.76 10.75
N GLU A 111 -0.16 -19.48 10.40
CA GLU A 111 0.96 -18.65 9.99
C GLU A 111 1.91 -18.36 11.17
N MET A 112 1.40 -18.14 12.37
CA MET A 112 2.24 -17.99 13.58
C MET A 112 3.04 -19.27 13.86
N GLN A 113 2.46 -20.47 13.67
CA GLN A 113 3.14 -21.77 13.82
C GLN A 113 4.28 -21.97 12.81
N ARG A 114 4.22 -21.32 11.64
CA ARG A 114 5.34 -21.32 10.68
C ARG A 114 6.54 -20.53 11.18
N LEU A 115 6.30 -19.54 12.04
CA LEU A 115 7.35 -18.66 12.57
C LEU A 115 8.03 -19.22 13.82
N ALA A 116 7.27 -19.87 14.69
CA ALA A 116 7.75 -20.46 15.93
C ALA A 116 6.87 -21.63 16.37
N THR A 117 7.47 -22.59 17.06
CA THR A 117 6.75 -23.64 17.74
C THR A 117 6.21 -23.10 19.07
N PHE A 118 4.95 -23.38 19.34
CA PHE A 118 4.30 -23.08 20.62
C PHE A 118 3.37 -24.24 21.03
N SER A 119 3.03 -24.31 22.32
CA SER A 119 2.29 -25.45 22.86
C SER A 119 0.81 -25.45 22.44
N ALA A 120 0.16 -26.58 22.61
CA ALA A 120 -1.29 -26.71 22.39
C ALA A 120 -2.09 -25.78 23.32
N GLU A 121 -1.63 -25.59 24.55
CA GLU A 121 -2.22 -24.68 25.53
C GLU A 121 -2.09 -23.21 25.10
N GLN A 122 -0.93 -22.82 24.57
CA GLN A 122 -0.75 -21.47 23.98
C GLN A 122 -1.67 -21.27 22.79
N SER A 123 -1.74 -22.25 21.89
CA SER A 123 -2.66 -22.22 20.74
C SER A 123 -4.11 -22.03 21.17
N ALA A 124 -4.55 -22.79 22.19
CA ALA A 124 -5.91 -22.70 22.72
C ALA A 124 -6.19 -21.33 23.35
N ARG A 125 -5.27 -20.79 24.17
CA ARG A 125 -5.40 -19.44 24.77
C ARG A 125 -5.48 -18.36 23.68
N TRP A 126 -4.64 -18.40 22.68
CA TRP A 126 -4.65 -17.40 21.59
C TRP A 126 -5.87 -17.53 20.71
N THR A 127 -6.36 -18.74 20.46
CA THR A 127 -7.66 -18.96 19.79
C THR A 127 -8.78 -18.30 20.57
N GLN A 128 -8.86 -18.58 21.87
CA GLN A 128 -9.89 -18.00 22.76
C GLN A 128 -9.79 -16.46 22.79
N ALA A 129 -8.59 -15.90 22.82
CA ALA A 129 -8.37 -14.45 22.83
C ALA A 129 -8.79 -13.81 21.50
N MET A 130 -8.47 -14.42 20.35
CA MET A 130 -8.79 -13.87 19.02
C MET A 130 -10.25 -13.98 18.62
N THR A 131 -10.95 -15.04 19.05
CA THR A 131 -12.33 -15.34 18.62
C THR A 131 -13.30 -14.17 18.81
N PRO A 132 -13.33 -13.45 19.95
CA PRO A 132 -14.23 -12.31 20.11
C PRO A 132 -13.78 -11.05 19.36
N LEU A 133 -12.50 -10.99 18.93
CA LEU A 133 -11.91 -9.80 18.32
C LEU A 133 -12.18 -9.73 16.81
N PHE A 134 -12.19 -10.87 16.14
CA PHE A 134 -12.32 -10.93 14.69
C PHE A 134 -13.74 -11.32 14.27
N PRO A 135 -14.50 -10.40 13.64
CA PRO A 135 -15.80 -10.70 13.08
C PRO A 135 -15.71 -11.38 11.71
N ASN A 136 -16.84 -11.88 11.20
CA ASN A 136 -16.97 -12.13 9.78
C ASN A 136 -16.77 -10.83 9.01
N VAL A 137 -15.99 -10.88 7.93
CA VAL A 137 -15.70 -9.70 7.10
C VAL A 137 -16.30 -9.85 5.71
N LYS A 138 -16.56 -8.72 5.06
CA LYS A 138 -17.00 -8.59 3.68
C LYS A 138 -16.12 -7.60 2.93
N PRO A 139 -16.23 -7.50 1.59
CA PRO A 139 -15.51 -6.50 0.83
C PRO A 139 -15.69 -5.08 1.39
N GLY A 140 -14.56 -4.38 1.59
CA GLY A 140 -14.51 -3.04 2.17
C GLY A 140 -14.37 -2.99 3.69
N ASP A 141 -14.62 -4.09 4.40
CA ASP A 141 -14.36 -4.15 5.85
C ASP A 141 -12.87 -4.06 6.14
N ARG A 142 -12.54 -3.43 7.27
CA ARG A 142 -11.19 -3.16 7.69
C ARG A 142 -10.91 -3.67 9.10
N ILE A 143 -9.82 -4.41 9.24
CA ILE A 143 -9.24 -4.76 10.54
C ILE A 143 -7.90 -4.03 10.66
N THR A 144 -7.71 -3.28 11.76
CA THR A 144 -6.45 -2.63 12.09
C THR A 144 -5.90 -3.27 13.36
N GLY A 145 -4.71 -3.85 13.27
CA GLY A 145 -3.92 -4.31 14.41
C GLY A 145 -2.88 -3.28 14.78
N ILE A 146 -2.77 -2.92 16.07
CA ILE A 146 -1.76 -2.00 16.58
C ILE A 146 -0.82 -2.77 17.49
N GLN A 147 0.46 -2.77 17.14
CA GLN A 147 1.52 -3.40 17.90
C GLN A 147 2.03 -2.46 18.99
N ARG A 148 1.99 -2.91 20.24
CA ARG A 148 2.71 -2.35 21.38
C ARG A 148 3.85 -3.30 21.72
N PRO A 149 5.08 -2.98 21.31
CA PRO A 149 6.21 -3.91 21.40
C PRO A 149 6.44 -4.41 22.81
N GLY A 150 6.63 -5.72 22.97
CA GLY A 150 6.86 -6.35 24.27
C GLY A 150 5.68 -6.33 25.23
N GLN A 151 4.49 -5.92 24.78
CA GLN A 151 3.31 -5.76 25.63
C GLN A 151 2.09 -6.46 25.04
N SER A 152 1.49 -5.90 23.98
CA SER A 152 0.17 -6.29 23.54
C SER A 152 -0.10 -5.97 22.05
N ALA A 153 -1.15 -6.58 21.53
CA ALA A 153 -1.76 -6.26 20.23
C ALA A 153 -3.19 -5.77 20.44
N ARG A 154 -3.52 -4.57 19.98
CA ARG A 154 -4.88 -4.02 19.97
C ARG A 154 -5.51 -4.17 18.61
N PHE A 155 -6.81 -4.45 18.57
CA PHE A 155 -7.54 -4.70 17.33
C PHE A 155 -8.76 -3.80 17.21
N TYR A 156 -8.91 -3.24 16.01
CA TYR A 156 -10.03 -2.40 15.60
C TYR A 156 -10.73 -3.02 14.39
N PHE A 157 -12.04 -2.89 14.36
CA PHE A 157 -12.86 -3.27 13.21
C PHE A 157 -13.63 -2.05 12.73
N ASN A 158 -13.40 -1.63 11.50
CA ASN A 158 -13.99 -0.43 10.90
C ASN A 158 -13.86 0.82 11.78
N GLY A 159 -12.73 0.95 12.49
CA GLY A 159 -12.44 2.05 13.40
C GLY A 159 -12.93 1.89 14.83
N ALA A 160 -13.75 0.86 15.12
CA ALA A 160 -14.22 0.57 16.47
C ALA A 160 -13.28 -0.42 17.18
N LEU A 161 -12.88 -0.09 18.41
CA LEU A 161 -12.05 -0.98 19.24
C LEU A 161 -12.78 -2.30 19.51
N ARG A 162 -12.12 -3.41 19.23
CA ARG A 162 -12.60 -4.77 19.51
C ARG A 162 -12.03 -5.34 20.80
N GLY A 163 -10.79 -4.96 21.12
CA GLY A 163 -10.11 -5.42 22.32
C GLY A 163 -8.60 -5.55 22.12
N GLU A 164 -7.98 -6.23 23.05
CA GLU A 164 -6.53 -6.34 23.17
C GLU A 164 -6.12 -7.77 23.59
N VAL A 165 -5.02 -8.25 23.05
CA VAL A 165 -4.34 -9.45 23.52
C VAL A 165 -3.05 -9.01 24.22
N ALA A 166 -3.04 -9.06 25.55
CA ALA A 166 -1.91 -8.67 26.40
C ALA A 166 -0.91 -9.84 26.54
N ASP A 167 -0.23 -10.16 25.44
CA ASP A 167 0.77 -11.21 25.35
C ASP A 167 1.85 -10.79 24.34
N ALA A 168 3.07 -10.63 24.85
CA ALA A 168 4.21 -10.14 24.07
C ALA A 168 4.62 -11.14 22.97
N GLU A 169 4.54 -12.45 23.25
CA GLU A 169 4.89 -13.46 22.28
C GLU A 169 3.82 -13.58 21.17
N PHE A 170 2.55 -13.57 21.56
CA PHE A 170 1.45 -13.45 20.61
C PHE A 170 1.68 -12.24 19.67
N THR A 171 1.93 -11.08 20.26
CA THR A 171 2.09 -9.82 19.52
C THR A 171 3.21 -9.94 18.49
N ARG A 172 4.38 -10.42 18.91
CA ARG A 172 5.53 -10.61 18.02
C ARG A 172 5.22 -11.58 16.89
N LEU A 173 4.58 -12.71 17.18
CA LEU A 173 4.27 -13.73 16.18
C LEU A 173 3.14 -13.28 15.25
N PHE A 174 2.12 -12.63 15.78
CA PHE A 174 0.99 -12.14 14.99
C PHE A 174 1.43 -11.13 13.93
N PHE A 175 2.16 -10.09 14.31
CA PHE A 175 2.69 -9.13 13.33
C PHE A 175 3.79 -9.73 12.45
N GLY A 176 4.50 -10.71 12.96
CA GLY A 176 5.47 -11.51 12.22
C GLY A 176 4.88 -12.25 11.03
N ILE A 177 3.58 -12.54 11.00
CA ILE A 177 2.89 -13.12 9.83
C ILE A 177 3.22 -12.33 8.55
N TRP A 178 3.28 -11.02 8.63
CA TRP A 178 3.58 -10.13 7.50
C TRP A 178 5.00 -9.60 7.49
N LEU A 179 5.62 -9.40 8.66
CA LEU A 179 6.87 -8.64 8.78
C LEU A 179 8.12 -9.51 9.00
N SER A 180 7.95 -10.75 9.44
CA SER A 180 9.08 -11.67 9.62
C SER A 180 9.78 -11.98 8.27
N PRO A 181 11.11 -12.07 8.24
CA PRO A 181 11.83 -12.63 7.08
C PRO A 181 11.38 -14.04 6.68
N ARG A 182 10.75 -14.78 7.62
CA ARG A 182 10.21 -16.13 7.42
C ARG A 182 8.72 -16.16 7.08
N THR A 183 8.12 -15.03 6.72
CA THR A 183 6.71 -14.97 6.28
C THR A 183 6.47 -15.89 5.09
N SER A 184 5.24 -16.38 4.96
CA SER A 184 4.80 -17.16 3.79
C SER A 184 4.65 -16.30 2.52
N ASP A 185 4.62 -14.95 2.65
CA ASP A 185 4.53 -14.01 1.54
C ASP A 185 5.66 -12.97 1.58
N PRO A 186 6.89 -13.35 1.15
CA PRO A 186 8.04 -12.44 1.13
C PRO A 186 7.82 -11.22 0.21
N GLN A 187 7.02 -11.37 -0.84
CA GLN A 187 6.75 -10.30 -1.78
C GLN A 187 5.87 -9.22 -1.14
N LEU A 188 4.81 -9.62 -0.44
CA LEU A 188 3.98 -8.69 0.33
C LEU A 188 4.80 -7.99 1.43
N ARG A 189 5.64 -8.75 2.16
CA ARG A 189 6.55 -8.17 3.15
C ARG A 189 7.41 -7.06 2.54
N GLN A 190 8.05 -7.33 1.41
CA GLN A 190 8.89 -6.34 0.72
C GLN A 190 8.08 -5.07 0.39
N GLN A 191 6.87 -5.20 -0.15
CA GLN A 191 5.99 -4.07 -0.45
C GLN A 191 5.64 -3.25 0.80
N LEU A 192 5.47 -3.91 1.95
CA LEU A 192 5.14 -3.24 3.22
C LEU A 192 6.32 -2.47 3.80
N VAL A 193 7.53 -3.03 3.78
CA VAL A 193 8.69 -2.42 4.44
C VAL A 193 9.52 -1.52 3.53
N SER A 194 9.47 -1.68 2.20
CA SER A 194 10.28 -0.91 1.23
C SER A 194 9.52 0.25 0.58
N GLY A 195 8.25 0.42 0.85
CA GLY A 195 7.40 1.44 0.22
C GLY A 195 7.61 2.86 0.74
N GLY A 196 8.50 3.09 1.69
CA GLY A 196 8.76 4.36 2.37
C GLY A 196 10.02 5.12 1.94
N ALA A 197 10.65 4.69 0.81
CA ALA A 197 11.79 5.42 0.24
C ALA A 197 11.33 6.42 -0.83
#